data_bce46e5e1ee5b1faca9eee53c2153682
#
_entry.id   bce46e5e1ee5b1faca9eee53c2153682
#
_cell.length_a   1.000
_cell.length_b   1.000
_cell.length_c   1.000
_cell.angle_alpha   90.00
_cell.angle_beta   90.00
_cell.angle_gamma   90.00
#
_symmetry.space_group_name_H-M   'P 1'
#
loop_
_entity.id
_entity.type
_entity.pdbx_description
1 polymer ?
#
loop_
_entity_poly.entity_id
_entity_poly.type
_entity_poly.pdbx_seq_one_letter_code
_entity_poly.pdbx_strand_id
1 'polypeptide(L)'
;HGGTHMDAPCHFLPQGASIDQVELFRCVGPCQVVRADGRLGVPWVKSLGELAGKRLLVQGEVELSLEAAEELARQGLYLLGVEGMTVGPLSDPGPVHRALLGAQVALLESCDLSGVEPGRYFLAAQPLKWEGLDGAPVRAVLLQEEEEKEGSL
;
A
#
# COMPACT_ATOMS: atom_id res chain seq x y z
N HIS A 1 -4.92 15.86 -1.81
CA HIS A 1 -4.42 14.96 -0.76
C HIS A 1 -4.92 15.39 0.63
N GLY A 2 -6.23 15.24 0.87
CA GLY A 2 -6.86 15.65 2.15
C GLY A 2 -6.93 14.56 3.22
N GLY A 3 -6.26 13.42 3.05
CA GLY A 3 -6.27 12.30 3.98
C GLY A 3 -5.94 10.98 3.27
N THR A 4 -6.14 9.88 3.94
CA THR A 4 -5.89 8.55 3.39
C THR A 4 -6.71 8.34 2.12
N HIS A 5 -6.04 8.00 1.05
CA HIS A 5 -6.62 7.83 -0.28
C HIS A 5 -5.93 6.72 -1.06
N MET A 6 -6.58 6.26 -2.10
CA MET A 6 -6.03 5.30 -3.05
C MET A 6 -5.93 5.92 -4.43
N ASP A 7 -4.77 5.77 -5.06
CA ASP A 7 -4.55 6.16 -6.45
C ASP A 7 -4.96 5.01 -7.39
N ALA A 8 -5.70 5.37 -8.42
CA ALA A 8 -5.98 4.46 -9.51
C ALA A 8 -4.87 4.48 -10.58
N PRO A 9 -4.72 3.42 -11.38
CA PRO A 9 -3.74 3.40 -12.46
C PRO A 9 -3.79 4.60 -13.40
N CYS A 10 -5.00 5.11 -13.73
CA CYS A 10 -5.15 6.24 -14.63
C CYS A 10 -4.60 7.56 -14.08
N HIS A 11 -4.26 7.64 -12.77
CA HIS A 11 -3.63 8.84 -12.20
C HIS A 11 -2.27 9.16 -12.85
N PHE A 12 -1.49 8.12 -13.18
CA PHE A 12 -0.18 8.26 -13.82
C PHE A 12 -0.07 7.57 -15.19
N LEU A 13 -1.07 6.79 -15.57
CA LEU A 13 -1.09 6.03 -16.81
C LEU A 13 -2.32 6.42 -17.65
N PRO A 14 -2.18 7.13 -18.77
CA PRO A 14 -3.31 7.67 -19.53
C PRO A 14 -4.35 6.64 -19.96
N GLN A 15 -3.95 5.38 -20.14
CA GLN A 15 -4.84 4.27 -20.49
C GLN A 15 -5.09 3.32 -19.32
N GLY A 16 -4.73 3.74 -18.09
CA GLY A 16 -4.92 2.96 -16.88
C GLY A 16 -6.38 2.86 -16.46
N ALA A 17 -6.68 1.85 -15.64
CA ALA A 17 -7.99 1.68 -15.02
C ALA A 17 -8.30 2.83 -14.05
N SER A 18 -9.57 3.25 -14.00
CA SER A 18 -10.08 4.19 -13.01
C SER A 18 -10.34 3.51 -11.66
N ILE A 19 -10.61 4.30 -10.63
CA ILE A 19 -10.71 3.79 -9.24
C ILE A 19 -11.85 2.78 -9.07
N ASP A 20 -12.94 2.91 -9.79
CA ASP A 20 -14.07 1.98 -9.78
C ASP A 20 -13.75 0.61 -10.36
N GLN A 21 -12.65 0.51 -11.13
CA GLN A 21 -12.17 -0.72 -11.77
C GLN A 21 -11.06 -1.43 -10.97
N VAL A 22 -10.59 -0.85 -9.86
CA VAL A 22 -9.61 -1.51 -9.00
C VAL A 22 -10.23 -2.74 -8.37
N GLU A 23 -9.55 -3.87 -8.51
CA GLU A 23 -10.05 -5.16 -8.03
C GLU A 23 -10.00 -5.22 -6.49
N LEU A 24 -11.15 -5.51 -5.87
CA LEU A 24 -11.31 -5.48 -4.41
C LEU A 24 -10.37 -6.43 -3.67
N PHE A 25 -10.01 -7.58 -4.27
CA PHE A 25 -9.09 -8.51 -3.62
C PHE A 25 -7.70 -7.88 -3.36
N ARG A 26 -7.33 -6.83 -4.09
CA ARG A 26 -6.09 -6.08 -3.83
C ARG A 26 -6.16 -5.28 -2.54
N CYS A 27 -7.35 -4.80 -2.22
CA CYS A 27 -7.61 -3.85 -1.13
C CYS A 27 -8.00 -4.53 0.19
N VAL A 28 -8.42 -5.79 0.15
CA VAL A 28 -8.97 -6.51 1.30
C VAL A 28 -8.30 -7.87 1.45
N GLY A 29 -7.78 -8.15 2.61
CA GLY A 29 -7.17 -9.45 2.93
C GLY A 29 -5.97 -9.33 3.88
N PRO A 30 -5.27 -10.47 4.12
CA PRO A 30 -4.08 -10.48 4.95
C PRO A 30 -3.02 -9.48 4.47
N CYS A 31 -2.37 -8.80 5.40
CA CYS A 31 -1.31 -7.84 5.11
C CYS A 31 -0.19 -7.90 6.16
N GLN A 32 0.93 -7.31 5.80
CA GLN A 32 2.08 -7.11 6.67
C GLN A 32 2.27 -5.63 6.95
N VAL A 33 2.39 -5.25 8.22
CA VAL A 33 2.85 -3.92 8.63
C VAL A 33 4.32 -4.02 9.03
N VAL A 34 5.14 -3.16 8.45
CA VAL A 34 6.57 -3.04 8.78
C VAL A 34 6.90 -1.60 9.13
N ARG A 35 7.98 -1.40 9.88
CA ARG A 35 8.52 -0.07 10.16
C ARG A 35 9.79 0.15 9.37
N ALA A 36 9.88 1.30 8.72
CA ALA A 36 11.07 1.72 7.98
C ALA A 36 11.15 3.25 7.95
N ASP A 37 12.34 3.77 7.70
CA ASP A 37 12.57 5.21 7.53
C ASP A 37 13.59 5.44 6.41
N GLY A 38 13.44 6.57 5.73
CA GLY A 38 14.38 7.03 4.72
C GLY A 38 14.17 6.38 3.35
N ARG A 39 15.23 6.37 2.55
CA ARG A 39 15.18 5.85 1.19
C ARG A 39 15.30 4.33 1.17
N LEU A 40 14.33 3.67 0.56
CA LEU A 40 14.21 2.23 0.50
C LEU A 40 14.61 1.71 -0.89
N GLY A 41 15.65 0.89 -0.92
CA GLY A 41 16.19 0.25 -2.13
C GLY A 41 15.85 -1.23 -2.23
N VAL A 42 16.38 -1.89 -3.26
CA VAL A 42 16.20 -3.34 -3.49
C VAL A 42 16.64 -4.21 -2.29
N PRO A 43 17.77 -3.91 -1.61
CA PRO A 43 18.16 -4.71 -0.43
C PRO A 43 17.09 -4.72 0.67
N TRP A 44 16.40 -3.60 0.89
CA TRP A 44 15.29 -3.53 1.83
C TRP A 44 14.13 -4.43 1.39
N VAL A 45 13.73 -4.36 0.11
CA VAL A 45 12.67 -5.22 -0.43
C VAL A 45 13.00 -6.70 -0.22
N LYS A 46 14.22 -7.10 -0.52
CA LYS A 46 14.68 -8.49 -0.33
C LYS A 46 14.70 -8.92 1.13
N SER A 47 14.92 -7.99 2.07
CA SER A 47 14.90 -8.27 3.50
C SER A 47 13.52 -8.57 4.07
N LEU A 48 12.45 -8.19 3.36
CA LEU A 48 11.06 -8.41 3.79
C LEU A 48 10.65 -9.88 3.77
N GLY A 49 11.28 -10.69 2.92
CA GLY A 49 10.91 -12.08 2.72
C GLY A 49 9.51 -12.23 2.11
N GLU A 50 8.81 -13.29 2.45
CA GLU A 50 7.45 -13.52 1.99
C GLU A 50 6.45 -12.64 2.75
N LEU A 51 5.70 -11.82 2.00
CA LEU A 51 4.72 -10.89 2.58
C LEU A 51 3.35 -11.56 2.75
N ALA A 52 2.77 -11.40 3.93
CA ALA A 52 1.43 -11.90 4.22
C ALA A 52 0.41 -11.32 3.24
N GLY A 53 -0.26 -12.20 2.48
CA GLY A 53 -1.32 -11.81 1.54
C GLY A 53 -0.89 -10.84 0.45
N LYS A 54 0.41 -10.65 0.21
CA LYS A 54 0.96 -9.71 -0.80
C LYS A 54 0.47 -8.27 -0.65
N ARG A 55 0.18 -7.84 0.56
CA ARG A 55 -0.17 -6.46 0.91
C ARG A 55 0.80 -5.97 1.97
N LEU A 56 1.37 -4.80 1.74
CA LEU A 56 2.41 -4.22 2.57
C LEU A 56 2.01 -2.81 3.01
N LEU A 57 2.03 -2.55 4.31
CA LEU A 57 1.92 -1.22 4.87
C LEU A 57 3.23 -0.84 5.55
N VAL A 58 3.76 0.32 5.23
CA VAL A 58 5.03 0.81 5.75
C VAL A 58 4.79 1.99 6.67
N GLN A 59 5.09 1.81 7.95
CA GLN A 59 5.04 2.84 8.97
C GLN A 59 6.37 3.60 9.00
N GLY A 60 6.31 4.92 8.98
CA GLY A 60 7.45 5.82 9.00
C GLY A 60 7.57 6.68 7.75
N GLU A 61 8.54 7.58 7.76
CA GLU A 61 8.83 8.50 6.66
C GLU A 61 9.72 7.81 5.63
N VAL A 62 9.13 7.33 4.54
CA VAL A 62 9.83 6.52 3.54
C VAL A 62 9.70 7.08 2.13
N GLU A 63 10.72 6.78 1.33
CA GLU A 63 10.78 7.09 -0.10
C GLU A 63 11.32 5.87 -0.84
N LEU A 64 10.52 5.26 -1.72
CA LEU A 64 10.99 4.14 -2.53
C LEU A 64 11.86 4.62 -3.68
N SER A 65 12.97 3.91 -3.93
CA SER A 65 13.66 4.02 -5.20
C SER A 65 12.87 3.36 -6.33
N LEU A 66 13.13 3.75 -7.58
CA LEU A 66 12.48 3.11 -8.73
C LEU A 66 12.75 1.61 -8.76
N GLU A 67 13.98 1.20 -8.50
CA GLU A 67 14.38 -0.21 -8.51
C GLU A 67 13.66 -1.01 -7.42
N ALA A 68 13.42 -0.40 -6.25
CA ALA A 68 12.62 -1.02 -5.18
C ALA A 68 11.16 -1.21 -5.60
N ALA A 69 10.57 -0.20 -6.25
CA ALA A 69 9.22 -0.27 -6.78
C ALA A 69 9.07 -1.36 -7.86
N GLU A 70 10.02 -1.43 -8.77
CA GLU A 70 10.07 -2.48 -9.82
C GLU A 70 10.21 -3.87 -9.22
N GLU A 71 11.02 -4.03 -8.18
CA GLU A 71 11.16 -5.32 -7.48
C GLU A 71 9.87 -5.74 -6.77
N LEU A 72 9.20 -4.83 -6.07
CA LEU A 72 7.88 -5.10 -5.46
C LEU A 72 6.83 -5.49 -6.51
N ALA A 73 6.81 -4.78 -7.62
CA ALA A 73 5.93 -5.07 -8.75
C ALA A 73 6.20 -6.47 -9.33
N ARG A 74 7.47 -6.80 -9.53
CA ARG A 74 7.91 -8.12 -10.03
C ARG A 74 7.53 -9.26 -9.09
N GLN A 75 7.53 -9.03 -7.78
CA GLN A 75 7.08 -10.00 -6.77
C GLN A 75 5.55 -10.17 -6.72
N GLY A 76 4.80 -9.39 -7.48
CA GLY A 76 3.36 -9.49 -7.57
C GLY A 76 2.62 -8.92 -6.37
N LEU A 77 3.12 -7.83 -5.78
CA LEU A 77 2.45 -7.13 -4.69
C LEU A 77 1.05 -6.70 -5.11
N TYR A 78 0.07 -6.83 -4.23
CA TYR A 78 -1.31 -6.40 -4.47
C TYR A 78 -1.56 -4.96 -4.04
N LEU A 79 -0.98 -4.57 -2.90
CA LEU A 79 -1.18 -3.24 -2.33
C LEU A 79 0.08 -2.80 -1.59
N LEU A 80 0.43 -1.52 -1.76
CA LEU A 80 1.42 -0.81 -0.95
C LEU A 80 0.75 0.37 -0.27
N GLY A 81 0.86 0.45 1.05
CA GLY A 81 0.40 1.59 1.85
C GLY A 81 1.57 2.29 2.54
N VAL A 82 1.55 3.62 2.55
CA VAL A 82 2.56 4.47 3.20
C VAL A 82 1.91 5.59 3.99
N GLU A 83 2.62 6.12 4.99
CA GLU A 83 2.18 7.30 5.75
C GLU A 83 2.43 8.61 5.01
N GLY A 84 3.42 8.62 4.10
CA GLY A 84 3.72 9.79 3.28
C GLY A 84 2.61 10.14 2.28
N MET A 85 2.70 11.36 1.75
CA MET A 85 1.79 11.83 0.68
C MET A 85 2.05 11.17 -0.66
N THR A 86 3.17 10.48 -0.79
CA THR A 86 3.59 9.77 -2.01
C THR A 86 4.51 8.61 -1.67
N VAL A 87 4.45 7.54 -2.46
CA VAL A 87 5.33 6.37 -2.32
C VAL A 87 6.75 6.61 -2.84
N GLY A 88 6.93 7.57 -3.74
CA GLY A 88 8.20 7.90 -4.37
C GLY A 88 8.77 9.25 -3.95
N PRO A 89 9.86 9.69 -4.59
CA PRO A 89 10.45 10.99 -4.33
C PRO A 89 9.48 12.12 -4.55
N LEU A 90 9.38 13.06 -3.60
CA LEU A 90 8.53 14.26 -3.76
C LEU A 90 8.93 15.11 -4.98
N SER A 91 10.21 15.09 -5.35
CA SER A 91 10.72 15.85 -6.49
C SER A 91 10.26 15.31 -7.84
N ASP A 92 10.06 14.00 -7.95
CA ASP A 92 9.56 13.33 -9.15
C ASP A 92 8.94 11.96 -8.77
N PRO A 93 7.69 11.92 -8.35
CA PRO A 93 7.03 10.67 -7.93
C PRO A 93 6.61 9.79 -9.12
N GLY A 94 6.57 10.33 -10.33
CA GLY A 94 6.01 9.67 -11.51
C GLY A 94 6.60 8.30 -11.84
N PRO A 95 7.93 8.12 -11.91
CA PRO A 95 8.53 6.83 -12.25
C PRO A 95 8.12 5.70 -11.30
N VAL A 96 8.14 5.94 -9.99
CA VAL A 96 7.75 4.97 -8.96
C VAL A 96 6.26 4.62 -9.08
N HIS A 97 5.40 5.62 -9.24
CA HIS A 97 3.97 5.40 -9.45
C HIS A 97 3.68 4.59 -10.70
N ARG A 98 4.31 4.92 -11.83
CA ARG A 98 4.12 4.16 -13.09
C ARG A 98 4.57 2.71 -12.97
N ALA A 99 5.66 2.44 -12.28
CA ALA A 99 6.15 1.08 -12.06
C ALA A 99 5.13 0.25 -11.25
N LEU A 100 4.62 0.79 -10.15
CA LEU A 100 3.67 0.09 -9.28
C LEU A 100 2.26 0.00 -9.89
N LEU A 101 1.70 1.11 -10.34
CA LEU A 101 0.37 1.15 -10.96
C LEU A 101 0.31 0.36 -12.26
N GLY A 102 1.39 0.35 -13.06
CA GLY A 102 1.50 -0.46 -14.27
C GLY A 102 1.45 -1.96 -14.00
N ALA A 103 1.87 -2.38 -12.82
CA ALA A 103 1.76 -3.76 -12.33
C ALA A 103 0.46 -4.01 -11.55
N GLN A 104 -0.49 -3.09 -11.58
CA GLN A 104 -1.78 -3.15 -10.87
C GLN A 104 -1.64 -3.18 -9.34
N VAL A 105 -0.54 -2.69 -8.78
CA VAL A 105 -0.40 -2.52 -7.34
C VAL A 105 -1.30 -1.36 -6.89
N ALA A 106 -2.22 -1.62 -5.96
CA ALA A 106 -3.03 -0.56 -5.37
C ALA A 106 -2.15 0.30 -4.44
N LEU A 107 -2.18 1.61 -4.61
CA LEU A 107 -1.39 2.54 -3.79
C LEU A 107 -2.27 3.26 -2.79
N LEU A 108 -1.99 3.06 -1.50
CA LEU A 108 -2.68 3.68 -0.38
C LEU A 108 -1.72 4.69 0.27
N GLU A 109 -2.03 5.96 0.17
CA GLU A 109 -1.17 7.05 0.62
C GLU A 109 -1.80 7.86 1.75
N SER A 110 -0.97 8.57 2.50
CA SER A 110 -1.37 9.36 3.66
C SER A 110 -2.09 8.51 4.73
N CYS A 111 -1.59 7.29 4.97
CA CYS A 111 -2.09 6.46 6.05
C CYS A 111 -1.70 7.03 7.42
N ASP A 112 -2.51 6.79 8.41
CA ASP A 112 -2.13 6.98 9.81
C ASP A 112 -1.91 5.61 10.46
N LEU A 113 -0.66 5.22 10.59
CA LEU A 113 -0.24 3.97 11.25
C LEU A 113 0.28 4.20 12.68
N SER A 114 0.07 5.39 13.23
CA SER A 114 0.44 5.69 14.61
C SER A 114 -0.23 4.71 15.59
N GLY A 115 0.54 4.18 16.51
CA GLY A 115 0.04 3.20 17.48
C GLY A 115 -0.16 1.78 16.93
N VAL A 116 0.11 1.54 15.64
CA VAL A 116 0.08 0.19 15.07
C VAL A 116 1.44 -0.48 15.24
N GLU A 117 1.46 -1.65 15.88
CA GLU A 117 2.68 -2.43 16.00
C GLU A 117 2.97 -3.20 14.69
N PRO A 118 4.26 -3.31 14.28
CA PRO A 118 4.61 -4.16 13.15
C PRO A 118 4.12 -5.59 13.35
N GLY A 119 3.63 -6.21 12.27
CA GLY A 119 3.11 -7.57 12.33
C GLY A 119 2.11 -7.87 11.23
N ARG A 120 1.37 -8.96 11.42
CA ARG A 120 0.36 -9.43 10.49
C ARG A 120 -1.03 -8.97 10.92
N TYR A 121 -1.82 -8.51 9.95
CA TYR A 121 -3.17 -8.03 10.14
C TYR A 121 -4.05 -8.47 8.97
N PHE A 122 -5.35 -8.25 9.12
CA PHE A 122 -6.29 -8.27 8.00
C PHE A 122 -6.63 -6.82 7.64
N LEU A 123 -6.38 -6.43 6.39
CA LEU A 123 -6.66 -5.09 5.88
C LEU A 123 -8.03 -5.04 5.22
N ALA A 124 -8.77 -3.99 5.52
CA ALA A 124 -9.93 -3.56 4.75
C ALA A 124 -9.71 -2.11 4.32
N ALA A 125 -9.44 -1.88 3.04
CA ALA A 125 -9.07 -0.58 2.49
C ALA A 125 -9.74 -0.32 1.12
N GLN A 126 -11.04 -0.63 1.01
CA GLN A 126 -11.77 -0.41 -0.22
C GLN A 126 -11.91 1.09 -0.51
N PRO A 127 -11.57 1.54 -1.74
CA PRO A 127 -11.86 2.90 -2.15
C PRO A 127 -13.35 3.10 -2.39
N LEU A 128 -13.82 4.34 -2.31
CA LEU A 128 -15.14 4.69 -2.84
C LEU A 128 -15.16 4.40 -4.33
N LYS A 129 -16.27 3.82 -4.80
CA LYS A 129 -16.43 3.42 -6.20
C LYS A 129 -16.91 4.61 -7.05
N TRP A 130 -16.03 5.59 -7.26
CA TRP A 130 -16.30 6.75 -8.10
C TRP A 130 -15.95 6.45 -9.55
N GLU A 131 -16.96 6.36 -10.38
CA GLU A 131 -16.80 6.02 -11.80
C GLU A 131 -15.89 7.02 -12.52
N GLY A 132 -14.87 6.50 -13.19
CA GLY A 132 -13.97 7.25 -14.06
C GLY A 132 -12.95 8.15 -13.36
N LEU A 133 -12.89 8.17 -12.04
CA LEU A 133 -11.92 9.01 -11.31
C LEU A 133 -10.57 8.32 -11.10
N ASP A 134 -9.55 9.13 -10.91
CA ASP A 134 -8.15 8.71 -10.78
C ASP A 134 -7.75 8.38 -9.35
N GLY A 135 -8.65 8.50 -8.39
CA GLY A 135 -8.44 8.14 -7.00
C GLY A 135 -9.70 8.33 -6.17
N ALA A 136 -9.66 7.86 -4.94
CA ALA A 136 -10.76 8.02 -3.99
C ALA A 136 -10.27 8.01 -2.55
N PRO A 137 -10.99 8.67 -1.62
CA PRO A 137 -10.77 8.53 -0.19
C PRO A 137 -10.96 7.07 0.24
N VAL A 138 -10.19 6.68 1.25
CA VAL A 138 -10.27 5.35 1.86
C VAL A 138 -10.29 5.50 3.36
N ARG A 139 -11.24 4.83 4.01
CA ARG A 139 -11.15 4.56 5.44
C ARG A 139 -10.52 3.18 5.62
N ALA A 140 -9.18 3.13 5.75
CA ALA A 140 -8.44 1.90 5.95
C ALA A 140 -8.58 1.42 7.40
N VAL A 141 -8.83 0.12 7.56
CA VAL A 141 -8.98 -0.52 8.86
C VAL A 141 -8.09 -1.76 8.90
N LEU A 142 -7.37 -1.93 10.00
CA LEU A 142 -6.63 -3.14 10.34
C LEU A 142 -7.38 -3.92 11.40
N LEU A 143 -7.59 -5.20 11.14
CA LEU A 143 -8.17 -6.16 12.05
C LEU A 143 -7.08 -7.14 12.48
N GLN A 144 -7.04 -7.46 13.76
CA GLN A 144 -6.14 -8.44 14.33
C GLN A 144 -6.98 -9.43 15.13
N GLU A 145 -6.65 -10.72 15.01
CA GLU A 145 -7.28 -11.73 15.85
C GLU A 145 -6.89 -11.47 17.32
N GLU A 146 -7.87 -11.49 18.21
CA GLU A 146 -7.59 -11.51 19.64
C GLU A 146 -6.95 -12.87 19.99
N GLU A 147 -5.78 -12.85 20.65
CA GLU A 147 -5.25 -14.03 21.26
C GLU A 147 -6.25 -14.46 22.35
N GLU A 148 -6.84 -15.67 22.20
CA GLU A 148 -7.59 -16.28 23.28
C GLU A 148 -6.66 -16.38 24.49
N LYS A 149 -6.95 -15.64 25.55
CA LYS A 149 -6.27 -15.84 26.83
C LYS A 149 -6.65 -17.21 27.34
N GLU A 150 -5.75 -18.20 27.24
CA GLU A 150 -5.91 -19.49 27.91
C GLU A 150 -6.17 -19.21 29.40
N GLY A 151 -7.37 -19.61 29.90
CA GLY A 151 -7.71 -19.57 31.32
C GLY A 151 -8.78 -18.59 31.75
N SER A 152 -9.50 -17.88 30.88
CA SER A 152 -10.73 -17.17 31.24
C SER A 152 -11.94 -18.10 31.11
N LEU A 153 -12.17 -18.84 32.16
CA LEU A 153 -13.49 -19.43 32.45
C LEU A 153 -14.25 -18.46 33.33
#